data_fb85b9e1312711924591bfab0bf3835c
#
_entry.id   fb85b9e1312711924591bfab0bf3835c
#
_cell.length_a   1.000
_cell.length_b   1.000
_cell.length_c   1.000
_cell.angle_alpha   90.00
_cell.angle_beta   90.00
_cell.angle_gamma   90.00
#
_symmetry.space_group_name_H-M   'P 1'
#
loop_
_entity.id
_entity.type
_entity.pdbx_description
1 polymer ?
#
loop_
_entity_poly.entity_id
_entity_poly.type
_entity_poly.pdbx_seq_one_letter_code
_entity_poly.pdbx_strand_id
1 'polypeptide(L)'
;MKKLLIASVLKPVDDIRHYHKIAVSIRKTNKYEIHIIANDSKNKSSWKNIIFHPFKIKKSFIRRGLAQYHLLTLINKVKPALIIITAIELLPLTVLLKWFYRYEIVLDLQENYLANIEFQHQYSSMAKMILKPIYKLVTAIFFRGVDEFWLAEKSYEPLVSNYRKDRIVLENKSLVFNKENLKTGFDKNQINFLFSGTVSEYSGIRQALKTWQTFKEVYIESHLTIIGVCWDQGLTSWLKDISHKESKIALFIDSLPVPHEAIEQQIKQADIGLVTYNPADDSANRMPTKCFEYASARLPYLIQANTNWAKRGTEIGGAIPVNLDLINVAEVIQTLIEQDSLFENTKESPNWHTEEDKLLYSKLL
;
A
#
# COMPACT_ATOMS: atom_id res chain seq x y z
N MET A 1 -0.79 -6.64 -31.19
CA MET A 1 -0.68 -6.82 -29.71
C MET A 1 -2.06 -7.13 -29.16
N LYS A 2 -2.17 -8.04 -28.20
CA LYS A 2 -3.41 -8.25 -27.46
C LYS A 2 -3.71 -6.99 -26.62
N LYS A 3 -4.97 -6.76 -26.29
CA LYS A 3 -5.36 -5.63 -25.43
C LYS A 3 -5.62 -6.12 -24.03
N LEU A 4 -5.08 -5.41 -23.03
CA LEU A 4 -5.24 -5.66 -21.61
C LEU A 4 -5.91 -4.44 -20.97
N LEU A 5 -6.89 -4.66 -20.10
CA LEU A 5 -7.58 -3.60 -19.38
C LEU A 5 -7.36 -3.76 -17.87
N ILE A 6 -6.82 -2.75 -17.21
CA ILE A 6 -6.76 -2.67 -15.75
C ILE A 6 -7.89 -1.74 -15.29
N ALA A 7 -8.74 -2.22 -14.39
CA ALA A 7 -9.92 -1.47 -13.92
C ALA A 7 -9.89 -1.25 -12.40
N SER A 8 -9.94 0.03 -12.01
CA SER A 8 -10.02 0.49 -10.62
C SER A 8 -11.12 1.53 -10.46
N VAL A 9 -11.58 1.79 -9.23
CA VAL A 9 -12.64 2.78 -8.96
C VAL A 9 -12.12 3.99 -8.21
N LEU A 10 -11.47 3.79 -7.09
CA LEU A 10 -11.08 4.88 -6.18
C LEU A 10 -9.63 5.34 -6.37
N LYS A 11 -8.76 4.46 -6.83
CA LYS A 11 -7.35 4.76 -7.05
C LYS A 11 -7.14 5.56 -8.33
N PRO A 12 -6.15 6.45 -8.39
CA PRO A 12 -5.85 7.23 -9.59
C PRO A 12 -5.26 6.35 -10.70
N VAL A 13 -5.30 6.80 -11.97
CA VAL A 13 -4.77 6.05 -13.13
C VAL A 13 -3.27 5.76 -13.02
N ASP A 14 -2.53 6.58 -12.28
CA ASP A 14 -1.09 6.47 -12.02
C ASP A 14 -0.76 5.89 -10.63
N ASP A 15 -1.68 5.12 -10.04
CA ASP A 15 -1.44 4.43 -8.76
C ASP A 15 -0.18 3.57 -8.79
N ILE A 16 0.54 3.56 -7.67
CA ILE A 16 1.82 2.84 -7.53
C ILE A 16 1.69 1.35 -7.88
N ARG A 17 0.62 0.67 -7.45
CA ARG A 17 0.50 -0.77 -7.67
C ARG A 17 0.06 -1.11 -9.09
N HIS A 18 -1.08 -0.56 -9.54
CA HIS A 18 -1.62 -1.01 -10.82
C HIS A 18 -0.92 -0.37 -12.03
N TYR A 19 -0.34 0.83 -11.90
CA TYR A 19 0.41 1.45 -12.97
C TYR A 19 1.92 1.22 -12.86
N HIS A 20 2.57 1.80 -11.82
CA HIS A 20 4.04 1.78 -11.72
C HIS A 20 4.63 0.37 -11.54
N LYS A 21 3.89 -0.54 -10.87
CA LYS A 21 4.30 -1.93 -10.68
C LYS A 21 3.73 -2.82 -11.79
N ILE A 22 2.43 -3.10 -11.77
CA ILE A 22 1.81 -4.12 -12.63
C ILE A 22 1.86 -3.74 -14.12
N ALA A 23 1.31 -2.56 -14.51
CA ALA A 23 1.25 -2.19 -15.92
C ALA A 23 2.64 -2.00 -16.55
N VAL A 24 3.56 -1.34 -15.83
CA VAL A 24 4.94 -1.13 -16.30
C VAL A 24 5.69 -2.45 -16.44
N SER A 25 5.50 -3.41 -15.54
CA SER A 25 6.08 -4.74 -15.65
C SER A 25 5.54 -5.52 -16.86
N ILE A 26 4.20 -5.56 -17.02
CA ILE A 26 3.57 -6.23 -18.17
C ILE A 26 4.00 -5.60 -19.49
N ARG A 27 4.15 -4.27 -19.54
CA ARG A 27 4.62 -3.55 -20.72
C ARG A 27 5.96 -4.07 -21.25
N LYS A 28 6.87 -4.48 -20.36
CA LYS A 28 8.18 -5.03 -20.72
C LYS A 28 8.08 -6.27 -21.62
N THR A 29 6.98 -7.02 -21.54
CA THR A 29 6.76 -8.21 -22.39
C THR A 29 6.49 -7.88 -23.86
N ASN A 30 6.09 -6.63 -24.18
CA ASN A 30 5.63 -6.19 -25.49
C ASN A 30 4.47 -7.00 -26.09
N LYS A 31 3.77 -7.82 -25.28
CA LYS A 31 2.62 -8.63 -25.72
C LYS A 31 1.31 -7.84 -25.76
N TYR A 32 1.19 -6.81 -24.92
CA TYR A 32 -0.07 -6.10 -24.66
C TYR A 32 0.00 -4.60 -24.95
N GLU A 33 -1.09 -4.08 -25.52
CA GLU A 33 -1.50 -2.68 -25.41
C GLU A 33 -2.33 -2.57 -24.13
N ILE A 34 -1.89 -1.77 -23.18
CA ILE A 34 -2.45 -1.71 -21.83
C ILE A 34 -3.35 -0.49 -21.70
N HIS A 35 -4.59 -0.70 -21.32
CA HIS A 35 -5.56 0.35 -21.01
C HIS A 35 -5.80 0.38 -19.50
N ILE A 36 -5.80 1.56 -18.89
CA ILE A 36 -6.07 1.72 -17.44
C ILE A 36 -7.28 2.64 -17.29
N ILE A 37 -8.37 2.11 -16.73
CA ILE A 37 -9.54 2.88 -16.33
C ILE A 37 -9.55 3.03 -14.81
N ALA A 38 -9.46 4.28 -14.34
CA ALA A 38 -9.39 4.60 -12.92
C ALA A 38 -9.73 6.07 -12.68
N ASN A 39 -9.70 6.52 -11.42
CA ASN A 39 -9.93 7.91 -11.08
C ASN A 39 -8.86 8.84 -11.72
N ASP A 40 -9.25 10.09 -11.97
CA ASP A 40 -8.35 11.09 -12.57
C ASP A 40 -7.15 11.40 -11.66
N SER A 41 -6.01 11.71 -12.30
CA SER A 41 -4.77 12.12 -11.64
C SER A 41 -4.26 13.44 -12.20
N LYS A 42 -3.47 14.16 -11.41
CA LYS A 42 -2.76 15.36 -11.87
C LYS A 42 -1.64 15.03 -12.85
N ASN A 43 -1.00 13.88 -12.69
CA ASN A 43 0.04 13.39 -13.59
C ASN A 43 -0.61 12.61 -14.74
N LYS A 44 -0.42 13.07 -15.96
CA LYS A 44 -0.99 12.47 -17.17
C LYS A 44 0.05 11.80 -18.06
N SER A 45 1.30 11.74 -17.65
CA SER A 45 2.33 11.09 -18.45
C SER A 45 2.20 9.57 -18.32
N SER A 46 2.12 8.89 -19.46
CA SER A 46 2.13 7.44 -19.51
C SER A 46 3.26 6.95 -20.41
N TRP A 47 3.72 5.73 -20.14
CA TRP A 47 4.66 5.06 -21.04
C TRP A 47 4.00 4.74 -22.38
N LYS A 48 4.80 4.66 -23.43
CA LYS A 48 4.35 4.13 -24.73
C LYS A 48 3.69 2.76 -24.52
N ASN A 49 2.56 2.52 -25.17
CA ASN A 49 1.69 1.33 -25.05
C ASN A 49 0.90 1.22 -23.73
N ILE A 50 0.83 2.28 -22.91
CA ILE A 50 -0.11 2.38 -21.79
C ILE A 50 -1.02 3.58 -22.04
N ILE A 51 -2.33 3.37 -22.07
CA ILE A 51 -3.35 4.37 -22.39
C ILE A 51 -4.23 4.57 -21.17
N PHE A 52 -4.28 5.80 -20.65
CA PHE A 52 -5.14 6.16 -19.54
C PHE A 52 -6.55 6.55 -20.00
N HIS A 53 -7.55 6.06 -19.28
CA HIS A 53 -8.97 6.40 -19.40
C HIS A 53 -9.47 6.95 -18.06
N PRO A 54 -9.09 8.19 -17.70
CA PRO A 54 -9.44 8.76 -16.41
C PRO A 54 -10.92 9.12 -16.36
N PHE A 55 -11.53 8.92 -15.20
CA PHE A 55 -12.86 9.44 -14.88
C PHE A 55 -12.86 10.10 -13.51
N LYS A 56 -13.75 11.08 -13.28
CA LYS A 56 -13.83 11.78 -11.99
C LYS A 56 -14.97 11.22 -11.17
N ILE A 57 -14.63 10.53 -10.08
CA ILE A 57 -15.60 10.14 -9.06
C ILE A 57 -15.37 10.98 -7.80
N LYS A 58 -16.38 11.74 -7.38
CA LYS A 58 -16.44 12.22 -6.00
C LYS A 58 -16.97 11.07 -5.12
N LYS A 59 -16.53 10.95 -3.87
CA LYS A 59 -16.76 9.84 -2.90
C LYS A 59 -18.25 9.50 -2.59
N SER A 60 -19.15 9.53 -3.55
CA SER A 60 -20.56 9.21 -3.39
C SER A 60 -20.84 7.81 -3.90
N PHE A 61 -21.66 7.05 -3.16
CA PHE A 61 -22.11 5.70 -3.52
C PHE A 61 -22.76 5.63 -4.91
N ILE A 62 -23.54 6.65 -5.27
CA ILE A 62 -24.19 6.77 -6.59
C ILE A 62 -23.18 6.86 -7.73
N ARG A 63 -22.02 7.47 -7.49
CA ARG A 63 -20.99 7.67 -8.52
C ARG A 63 -20.12 6.44 -8.76
N ARG A 64 -20.11 5.47 -7.85
CA ARG A 64 -19.52 4.15 -8.10
C ARG A 64 -20.28 3.38 -9.17
N GLY A 65 -21.59 3.62 -9.32
CA GLY A 65 -22.39 3.11 -10.45
C GLY A 65 -21.90 3.63 -11.80
N LEU A 66 -21.42 4.88 -11.89
CA LEU A 66 -20.87 5.43 -13.13
C LEU A 66 -19.58 4.70 -13.57
N ALA A 67 -18.78 4.18 -12.64
CA ALA A 67 -17.61 3.37 -12.98
C ALA A 67 -18.00 2.11 -13.75
N GLN A 68 -19.14 1.50 -13.44
CA GLN A 68 -19.69 0.34 -14.16
C GLN A 68 -20.01 0.71 -15.61
N TYR A 69 -20.65 1.86 -15.81
CA TYR A 69 -20.99 2.34 -17.16
C TYR A 69 -19.74 2.66 -17.98
N HIS A 70 -18.76 3.34 -17.39
CA HIS A 70 -17.48 3.62 -18.06
C HIS A 70 -16.73 2.33 -18.41
N LEU A 71 -16.74 1.36 -17.51
CA LEU A 71 -16.12 0.05 -17.73
C LEU A 71 -16.80 -0.68 -18.89
N LEU A 72 -18.14 -0.75 -18.92
CA LEU A 72 -18.90 -1.36 -20.00
C LEU A 72 -18.58 -0.70 -21.37
N THR A 73 -18.60 0.64 -21.41
CA THR A 73 -18.30 1.40 -22.64
C THR A 73 -16.87 1.10 -23.12
N LEU A 74 -15.92 1.00 -22.18
CA LEU A 74 -14.53 0.75 -22.53
C LEU A 74 -14.30 -0.70 -22.96
N ILE A 75 -14.94 -1.69 -22.35
CA ILE A 75 -14.88 -3.10 -22.77
C ILE A 75 -15.39 -3.20 -24.24
N ASN A 76 -16.52 -2.56 -24.56
CA ASN A 76 -17.06 -2.52 -25.92
C ASN A 76 -16.07 -1.93 -26.94
N LYS A 77 -15.42 -0.82 -26.57
CA LYS A 77 -14.48 -0.09 -27.44
C LYS A 77 -13.15 -0.79 -27.62
N VAL A 78 -12.58 -1.25 -26.50
CA VAL A 78 -11.22 -1.83 -26.46
C VAL A 78 -11.24 -3.29 -26.88
N LYS A 79 -12.27 -4.05 -26.51
CA LYS A 79 -12.36 -5.52 -26.68
C LYS A 79 -11.12 -6.22 -26.12
N PRO A 80 -10.87 -6.10 -24.80
CA PRO A 80 -9.68 -6.66 -24.20
C PRO A 80 -9.68 -8.19 -24.26
N ALA A 81 -8.51 -8.80 -24.32
CA ALA A 81 -8.32 -10.24 -24.15
C ALA A 81 -8.18 -10.64 -22.68
N LEU A 82 -7.74 -9.68 -21.84
CA LEU A 82 -7.53 -9.87 -20.41
C LEU A 82 -7.97 -8.61 -19.65
N ILE A 83 -8.71 -8.79 -18.55
CA ILE A 83 -9.11 -7.72 -17.65
C ILE A 83 -8.56 -8.00 -16.25
N ILE A 84 -7.80 -7.06 -15.70
CA ILE A 84 -7.35 -7.06 -14.31
C ILE A 84 -8.25 -6.15 -13.50
N ILE A 85 -9.00 -6.72 -12.56
CA ILE A 85 -9.90 -5.99 -11.66
C ILE A 85 -9.18 -5.74 -10.34
N THR A 86 -9.11 -4.49 -9.91
CA THR A 86 -8.53 -4.10 -8.62
C THR A 86 -9.57 -3.64 -7.59
N ALA A 87 -10.84 -3.56 -7.99
CA ALA A 87 -11.96 -3.13 -7.16
C ALA A 87 -13.11 -4.14 -7.27
N ILE A 88 -13.44 -4.77 -6.15
CA ILE A 88 -14.40 -5.89 -6.12
C ILE A 88 -15.81 -5.51 -6.61
N GLU A 89 -16.20 -4.24 -6.47
CA GLU A 89 -17.48 -3.73 -6.97
C GLU A 89 -17.62 -3.81 -8.50
N LEU A 90 -16.52 -3.90 -9.26
CA LEU A 90 -16.54 -4.06 -10.71
C LEU A 90 -16.70 -5.52 -11.15
N LEU A 91 -16.44 -6.46 -10.25
CA LEU A 91 -16.38 -7.87 -10.55
C LEU A 91 -17.70 -8.45 -11.08
N PRO A 92 -18.90 -8.15 -10.50
CA PRO A 92 -20.16 -8.68 -11.00
C PRO A 92 -20.40 -8.36 -12.48
N LEU A 93 -20.26 -7.10 -12.88
CA LEU A 93 -20.41 -6.69 -14.27
C LEU A 93 -19.40 -7.39 -15.17
N THR A 94 -18.13 -7.42 -14.76
CA THR A 94 -17.07 -8.03 -15.56
C THR A 94 -17.30 -9.53 -15.78
N VAL A 95 -17.72 -10.26 -14.75
CA VAL A 95 -18.01 -11.70 -14.89
C VAL A 95 -19.22 -11.94 -15.78
N LEU A 96 -20.28 -11.14 -15.66
CA LEU A 96 -21.46 -11.26 -16.55
C LEU A 96 -21.11 -11.00 -18.02
N LEU A 97 -20.30 -9.99 -18.29
CA LEU A 97 -19.89 -9.63 -19.65
C LEU A 97 -18.91 -10.64 -20.26
N LYS A 98 -18.17 -11.40 -19.47
CA LYS A 98 -17.22 -12.42 -19.94
C LYS A 98 -17.87 -13.40 -20.91
N TRP A 99 -19.13 -13.79 -20.70
CA TRP A 99 -19.87 -14.72 -21.58
C TRP A 99 -20.05 -14.15 -22.99
N PHE A 100 -20.14 -12.83 -23.13
CA PHE A 100 -20.34 -12.18 -24.42
C PHE A 100 -19.03 -11.82 -25.12
N TYR A 101 -18.01 -11.38 -24.34
CA TYR A 101 -16.77 -10.83 -24.90
C TYR A 101 -15.59 -11.81 -24.87
N ARG A 102 -15.72 -12.93 -24.17
CA ARG A 102 -14.72 -14.02 -24.12
C ARG A 102 -13.31 -13.61 -23.71
N TYR A 103 -13.19 -12.70 -22.74
CA TYR A 103 -11.91 -12.33 -22.13
C TYR A 103 -11.63 -13.14 -20.87
N GLU A 104 -10.39 -13.13 -20.42
CA GLU A 104 -9.98 -13.68 -19.12
C GLU A 104 -10.02 -12.61 -18.04
N ILE A 105 -10.21 -13.00 -16.78
CA ILE A 105 -10.35 -12.12 -15.63
C ILE A 105 -9.30 -12.49 -14.58
N VAL A 106 -8.47 -11.51 -14.24
CA VAL A 106 -7.63 -11.52 -13.03
C VAL A 106 -8.28 -10.63 -11.99
N LEU A 107 -8.38 -11.13 -10.76
CA LEU A 107 -8.74 -10.31 -9.60
C LEU A 107 -7.50 -10.04 -8.74
N ASP A 108 -7.02 -8.78 -8.76
CA ASP A 108 -5.96 -8.32 -7.86
C ASP A 108 -6.58 -7.93 -6.50
N LEU A 109 -6.58 -8.89 -5.58
CA LEU A 109 -7.15 -8.76 -4.24
C LEU A 109 -6.15 -8.01 -3.34
N GLN A 110 -6.38 -6.71 -3.17
CA GLN A 110 -5.48 -5.81 -2.45
C GLN A 110 -5.84 -5.62 -0.97
N GLU A 111 -7.07 -5.97 -0.59
CA GLU A 111 -7.59 -5.76 0.76
C GLU A 111 -8.47 -6.94 1.18
N ASN A 112 -8.46 -7.22 2.48
CA ASN A 112 -9.45 -8.08 3.09
C ASN A 112 -10.72 -7.25 3.36
N TYR A 113 -11.61 -7.16 2.36
CA TYR A 113 -12.83 -6.38 2.46
C TYR A 113 -13.75 -6.83 3.60
N LEU A 114 -13.77 -8.13 3.92
CA LEU A 114 -14.58 -8.63 5.02
C LEU A 114 -14.07 -8.11 6.37
N ALA A 115 -12.77 -8.17 6.57
CA ALA A 115 -12.10 -7.61 7.74
C ALA A 115 -12.27 -6.08 7.79
N ASN A 116 -12.13 -5.39 6.66
CA ASN A 116 -12.37 -3.95 6.61
C ASN A 116 -13.80 -3.57 7.02
N ILE A 117 -14.83 -4.32 6.59
CA ILE A 117 -16.22 -4.12 7.03
C ILE A 117 -16.35 -4.39 8.53
N GLU A 118 -15.65 -5.40 9.07
CA GLU A 118 -15.76 -5.81 10.46
C GLU A 118 -15.10 -4.82 11.43
N PHE A 119 -13.86 -4.44 11.14
CA PHE A 119 -13.00 -3.72 12.08
C PHE A 119 -12.95 -2.21 11.86
N GLN A 120 -13.28 -1.69 10.66
CA GLN A 120 -13.26 -0.26 10.45
C GLN A 120 -14.41 0.46 11.16
N HIS A 121 -14.09 1.49 11.93
CA HIS A 121 -15.04 2.30 12.71
C HIS A 121 -15.97 3.17 11.86
N GLN A 122 -15.66 3.36 10.56
CA GLN A 122 -16.51 4.15 9.64
C GLN A 122 -17.86 3.52 9.31
N TYR A 123 -18.04 2.22 9.57
CA TYR A 123 -19.31 1.52 9.32
C TYR A 123 -20.11 1.39 10.63
N SER A 124 -21.36 1.84 10.62
CA SER A 124 -22.28 1.58 11.71
C SER A 124 -22.60 0.07 11.86
N SER A 125 -23.04 -0.35 13.04
CA SER A 125 -23.42 -1.76 13.27
C SER A 125 -24.48 -2.26 12.28
N MET A 126 -25.46 -1.42 11.93
CA MET A 126 -26.47 -1.74 10.91
C MET A 126 -25.84 -1.90 9.51
N ALA A 127 -24.91 -1.02 9.14
CA ALA A 127 -24.21 -1.13 7.86
C ALA A 127 -23.39 -2.43 7.78
N LYS A 128 -22.69 -2.81 8.85
CA LYS A 128 -21.94 -4.07 8.94
C LYS A 128 -22.83 -5.29 8.77
N MET A 129 -24.01 -5.27 9.40
CA MET A 129 -24.99 -6.37 9.31
C MET A 129 -25.51 -6.59 7.87
N ILE A 130 -25.62 -5.53 7.08
CA ILE A 130 -26.07 -5.61 5.67
C ILE A 130 -24.89 -5.90 4.72
N LEU A 131 -23.76 -5.24 4.89
CA LEU A 131 -22.65 -5.33 3.96
C LEU A 131 -21.94 -6.69 3.98
N LYS A 132 -21.81 -7.31 5.17
CA LYS A 132 -21.17 -8.63 5.30
C LYS A 132 -21.86 -9.73 4.47
N PRO A 133 -23.18 -9.97 4.58
CA PRO A 133 -23.84 -11.00 3.77
C PRO A 133 -23.82 -10.66 2.28
N ILE A 134 -23.96 -9.39 1.89
CA ILE A 134 -23.84 -8.96 0.50
C ILE A 134 -22.45 -9.30 -0.03
N TYR A 135 -21.39 -8.95 0.69
CA TYR A 135 -20.03 -9.28 0.30
C TYR A 135 -19.83 -10.80 0.13
N LYS A 136 -20.28 -11.61 1.13
CA LYS A 136 -20.20 -13.06 1.07
C LYS A 136 -20.95 -13.63 -0.14
N LEU A 137 -22.12 -13.10 -0.46
CA LEU A 137 -22.92 -13.51 -1.62
C LEU A 137 -22.20 -13.17 -2.92
N VAL A 138 -21.70 -11.93 -3.05
CA VAL A 138 -20.96 -11.46 -4.23
C VAL A 138 -19.73 -12.34 -4.47
N THR A 139 -18.94 -12.62 -3.43
CA THR A 139 -17.75 -13.46 -3.56
C THR A 139 -18.11 -14.89 -3.90
N ALA A 140 -19.12 -15.48 -3.25
CA ALA A 140 -19.56 -16.84 -3.50
C ALA A 140 -19.99 -17.09 -4.97
N ILE A 141 -20.62 -16.09 -5.58
CA ILE A 141 -21.11 -16.18 -6.97
C ILE A 141 -19.99 -15.83 -7.95
N PHE A 142 -19.38 -14.64 -7.81
CA PHE A 142 -18.57 -14.05 -8.86
C PHE A 142 -17.09 -14.45 -8.82
N PHE A 143 -16.55 -14.91 -7.70
CA PHE A 143 -15.19 -15.46 -7.68
C PHE A 143 -15.04 -16.72 -8.53
N ARG A 144 -16.14 -17.45 -8.77
CA ARG A 144 -16.13 -18.59 -9.71
C ARG A 144 -15.84 -18.19 -11.16
N GLY A 145 -16.18 -16.95 -11.53
CA GLY A 145 -15.94 -16.41 -12.86
C GLY A 145 -14.53 -15.84 -13.07
N VAL A 146 -13.74 -15.69 -12.00
CA VAL A 146 -12.33 -15.26 -12.05
C VAL A 146 -11.48 -16.40 -12.59
N ASP A 147 -10.48 -16.11 -13.41
CA ASP A 147 -9.56 -17.13 -13.96
C ASP A 147 -8.30 -17.27 -13.11
N GLU A 148 -7.78 -16.15 -12.59
CA GLU A 148 -6.61 -16.15 -11.71
C GLU A 148 -6.75 -15.08 -10.62
N PHE A 149 -6.28 -15.39 -9.40
CA PHE A 149 -6.23 -14.45 -8.27
C PHE A 149 -4.80 -13.96 -8.04
N TRP A 150 -4.63 -12.65 -7.97
CA TRP A 150 -3.41 -12.03 -7.47
C TRP A 150 -3.66 -11.51 -6.07
N LEU A 151 -2.83 -11.91 -5.12
CA LEU A 151 -3.03 -11.61 -3.70
C LEU A 151 -1.94 -10.65 -3.25
N ALA A 152 -2.33 -9.48 -2.75
CA ALA A 152 -1.37 -8.51 -2.24
C ALA A 152 -0.71 -8.92 -0.92
N GLU A 153 -1.24 -9.97 -0.28
CA GLU A 153 -0.75 -10.51 0.99
C GLU A 153 -0.95 -12.03 1.01
N LYS A 154 0.01 -12.75 1.57
CA LYS A 154 -0.10 -14.21 1.78
C LYS A 154 -1.29 -14.56 2.69
N SER A 155 -1.60 -13.69 3.65
CA SER A 155 -2.74 -13.82 4.56
C SER A 155 -4.11 -13.84 3.86
N TYR A 156 -4.18 -13.50 2.57
CA TYR A 156 -5.43 -13.53 1.79
C TYR A 156 -5.68 -14.88 1.11
N GLU A 157 -4.75 -15.82 1.15
CA GLU A 157 -4.94 -17.16 0.58
C GLU A 157 -6.21 -17.86 1.07
N PRO A 158 -6.57 -17.82 2.38
CA PRO A 158 -7.81 -18.43 2.87
C PRO A 158 -9.08 -17.85 2.23
N LEU A 159 -9.07 -16.58 1.80
CA LEU A 159 -10.23 -15.91 1.18
C LEU A 159 -10.60 -16.53 -0.18
N VAL A 160 -9.63 -17.16 -0.85
CA VAL A 160 -9.79 -17.71 -2.20
C VAL A 160 -9.55 -19.22 -2.26
N SER A 161 -9.19 -19.88 -1.15
CA SER A 161 -8.83 -21.31 -1.10
C SER A 161 -9.93 -22.25 -1.58
N ASN A 162 -11.21 -21.88 -1.41
CA ASN A 162 -12.36 -22.66 -1.85
C ASN A 162 -12.59 -22.64 -3.38
N TYR A 163 -11.88 -21.76 -4.09
CA TYR A 163 -11.98 -21.65 -5.54
C TYR A 163 -10.76 -22.35 -6.15
N ARG A 164 -11.01 -23.39 -6.98
CA ARG A 164 -9.95 -24.16 -7.69
C ARG A 164 -9.40 -23.36 -8.87
N LYS A 165 -8.77 -22.22 -8.58
CA LYS A 165 -8.21 -21.30 -9.58
C LYS A 165 -6.74 -21.06 -9.27
N ASP A 166 -5.98 -20.74 -10.30
CA ASP A 166 -4.60 -20.31 -10.14
C ASP A 166 -4.53 -19.04 -9.29
N ARG A 167 -3.49 -18.96 -8.49
CA ARG A 167 -3.25 -17.79 -7.62
C ARG A 167 -1.77 -17.55 -7.44
N ILE A 168 -1.41 -16.29 -7.41
CA ILE A 168 -0.05 -15.85 -7.10
C ILE A 168 -0.09 -14.78 -5.99
N VAL A 169 0.88 -14.82 -5.11
CA VAL A 169 1.07 -13.78 -4.11
C VAL A 169 2.02 -12.75 -4.69
N LEU A 170 1.48 -11.55 -4.95
CA LEU A 170 2.20 -10.38 -5.46
C LEU A 170 2.17 -9.30 -4.39
N GLU A 171 3.11 -9.34 -3.47
CA GLU A 171 3.15 -8.41 -2.36
C GLU A 171 3.40 -6.98 -2.83
N ASN A 172 2.94 -6.02 -2.04
CA ASN A 172 3.09 -4.61 -2.39
C ASN A 172 4.48 -4.06 -2.03
N LYS A 173 5.54 -4.84 -2.38
CA LYS A 173 6.95 -4.47 -2.17
C LYS A 173 7.30 -3.16 -2.84
N SER A 174 8.34 -2.49 -2.38
CA SER A 174 8.77 -1.18 -2.87
C SER A 174 9.28 -1.23 -4.32
N LEU A 175 9.08 -0.17 -5.07
CA LEU A 175 9.91 0.08 -6.26
C LEU A 175 11.36 0.27 -5.80
N VAL A 176 12.32 -0.04 -6.67
CA VAL A 176 13.73 0.14 -6.33
C VAL A 176 13.99 1.62 -6.08
N PHE A 177 14.46 1.94 -4.89
CA PHE A 177 14.89 3.29 -4.55
C PHE A 177 16.12 3.68 -5.35
N ASN A 178 16.11 4.88 -5.92
CA ASN A 178 17.34 5.48 -6.43
C ASN A 178 18.26 5.77 -5.23
N LYS A 179 19.41 5.08 -5.18
CA LYS A 179 20.37 5.19 -4.08
C LYS A 179 21.19 6.48 -4.11
N GLU A 180 21.06 7.28 -5.17
CA GLU A 180 21.67 8.60 -5.21
C GLU A 180 21.10 9.49 -4.11
N ASN A 181 21.99 10.13 -3.35
CA ASN A 181 21.65 11.02 -2.25
C ASN A 181 20.96 10.34 -1.02
N LEU A 182 21.16 9.03 -0.81
CA LEU A 182 20.87 8.45 0.48
C LEU A 182 21.81 9.06 1.52
N LYS A 183 21.28 9.38 2.69
CA LYS A 183 22.08 9.81 3.83
C LYS A 183 23.07 8.70 4.18
N THR A 184 24.35 9.02 4.22
CA THR A 184 25.41 8.10 4.63
C THR A 184 25.84 8.45 6.07
N GLY A 185 25.77 7.46 6.95
CA GLY A 185 26.17 7.60 8.34
C GLY A 185 25.04 8.15 9.24
N PHE A 186 25.17 7.83 10.51
CA PHE A 186 24.25 8.23 11.57
C PHE A 186 24.93 9.23 12.49
N ASP A 187 24.31 10.39 12.69
CA ASP A 187 24.76 11.40 13.67
C ASP A 187 23.83 11.37 14.89
N LYS A 188 24.34 10.83 16.00
CA LYS A 188 23.61 10.82 17.27
C LYS A 188 23.24 12.19 17.84
N ASN A 189 23.92 13.25 17.40
CA ASN A 189 23.63 14.60 17.87
C ASN A 189 22.42 15.22 17.15
N GLN A 190 22.01 14.70 15.98
CA GLN A 190 20.84 15.16 15.24
C GLN A 190 20.12 13.96 14.62
N ILE A 191 19.04 13.54 15.27
CA ILE A 191 18.26 12.35 14.86
C ILE A 191 16.98 12.77 14.16
N ASN A 192 16.78 12.33 12.92
CA ASN A 192 15.59 12.63 12.12
C ASN A 192 14.68 11.41 12.03
N PHE A 193 13.55 11.47 12.72
CA PHE A 193 12.50 10.45 12.68
C PHE A 193 11.54 10.72 11.53
N LEU A 194 11.03 9.64 10.94
CA LEU A 194 10.04 9.71 9.87
C LEU A 194 8.82 8.83 10.16
N PHE A 195 7.64 9.45 10.10
CA PHE A 195 6.37 8.75 9.99
C PHE A 195 5.74 9.04 8.64
N SER A 196 5.63 8.05 7.75
CA SER A 196 5.12 8.23 6.38
C SER A 196 3.85 7.43 6.09
N GLY A 197 3.09 7.84 5.05
CA GLY A 197 1.93 7.12 4.51
C GLY A 197 0.60 7.58 5.08
N THR A 198 -0.32 6.65 5.39
CA THR A 198 -1.61 7.03 5.99
C THR A 198 -1.42 7.47 7.43
N VAL A 199 -1.86 8.69 7.74
CA VAL A 199 -1.82 9.28 9.07
C VAL A 199 -3.19 9.10 9.73
N SER A 200 -3.26 8.22 10.72
CA SER A 200 -4.49 7.87 11.43
C SER A 200 -4.19 7.28 12.81
N GLU A 201 -5.18 7.20 13.66
CA GLU A 201 -5.07 6.49 14.95
C GLU A 201 -4.70 5.01 14.71
N TYR A 202 -5.30 4.36 13.73
CA TYR A 202 -5.01 2.99 13.34
C TYR A 202 -3.56 2.76 12.93
N SER A 203 -2.93 3.71 12.21
CA SER A 203 -1.52 3.62 11.82
C SER A 203 -0.55 3.98 12.95
N GLY A 204 -1.06 4.30 14.15
CA GLY A 204 -0.29 4.51 15.37
C GLY A 204 0.39 5.87 15.45
N ILE A 205 -0.22 6.94 14.90
CA ILE A 205 0.40 8.29 14.93
C ILE A 205 0.67 8.78 16.36
N ARG A 206 -0.22 8.48 17.33
CA ARG A 206 0.02 8.87 18.73
C ARG A 206 1.20 8.12 19.33
N GLN A 207 1.31 6.83 19.02
CA GLN A 207 2.46 6.04 19.46
C GLN A 207 3.76 6.53 18.82
N ALA A 208 3.72 6.95 17.55
CA ALA A 208 4.88 7.56 16.88
C ALA A 208 5.35 8.84 17.58
N LEU A 209 4.42 9.71 17.96
CA LEU A 209 4.72 10.92 18.74
C LEU A 209 5.31 10.59 20.11
N LYS A 210 4.69 9.64 20.85
CA LYS A 210 5.20 9.17 22.14
C LYS A 210 6.61 8.61 22.02
N THR A 211 6.84 7.76 21.03
CA THR A 211 8.16 7.19 20.73
C THR A 211 9.19 8.29 20.47
N TRP A 212 8.90 9.22 19.58
CA TRP A 212 9.79 10.35 19.31
C TRP A 212 10.06 11.19 20.57
N GLN A 213 9.05 11.48 21.39
CA GLN A 213 9.21 12.23 22.64
C GLN A 213 10.18 11.55 23.60
N THR A 214 10.12 10.21 23.72
CA THR A 214 11.06 9.44 24.56
C THR A 214 12.52 9.64 24.11
N PHE A 215 12.77 9.71 22.81
CA PHE A 215 14.12 10.00 22.30
C PHE A 215 14.51 11.48 22.51
N LYS A 216 13.57 12.42 22.34
CA LYS A 216 13.84 13.83 22.52
C LYS A 216 14.22 14.19 23.95
N GLU A 217 13.74 13.46 24.97
CA GLU A 217 14.14 13.65 26.37
C GLU A 217 15.63 13.37 26.60
N VAL A 218 16.24 12.50 25.78
CA VAL A 218 17.66 12.14 25.88
C VAL A 218 18.49 12.89 24.83
N TYR A 219 17.97 13.02 23.61
CA TYR A 219 18.62 13.66 22.46
C TYR A 219 17.81 14.86 22.00
N ILE A 220 18.13 16.05 22.54
CA ILE A 220 17.37 17.29 22.36
C ILE A 220 17.21 17.66 20.87
N GLU A 221 18.20 17.38 20.02
CA GLU A 221 18.14 17.63 18.57
C GLU A 221 17.48 16.49 17.79
N SER A 222 16.45 15.87 18.37
CA SER A 222 15.61 14.91 17.67
C SER A 222 14.47 15.60 16.95
N HIS A 223 14.35 15.41 15.65
CA HIS A 223 13.30 15.95 14.79
C HIS A 223 12.33 14.86 14.33
N LEU A 224 11.07 15.20 14.14
CA LEU A 224 10.05 14.29 13.62
C LEU A 224 9.41 14.86 12.36
N THR A 225 9.51 14.17 11.25
CA THR A 225 8.75 14.46 10.05
C THR A 225 7.55 13.51 9.94
N ILE A 226 6.36 14.10 9.77
CA ILE A 226 5.11 13.39 9.52
C ILE A 226 4.65 13.75 8.11
N ILE A 227 4.63 12.77 7.20
CA ILE A 227 4.23 13.01 5.81
C ILE A 227 3.21 11.97 5.33
N GLY A 228 2.12 12.43 4.72
CA GLY A 228 1.15 11.53 4.12
C GLY A 228 -0.28 12.05 4.07
N VAL A 229 -1.23 11.13 3.92
CA VAL A 229 -2.65 11.45 3.82
C VAL A 229 -3.34 11.30 5.17
N CYS A 230 -4.08 12.34 5.57
CA CYS A 230 -4.92 12.33 6.75
C CYS A 230 -6.35 12.75 6.37
N TRP A 231 -7.31 11.83 6.48
CA TRP A 231 -8.71 12.11 6.16
C TRP A 231 -9.52 12.59 7.36
N ASP A 232 -9.01 12.41 8.57
CA ASP A 232 -9.65 12.86 9.80
C ASP A 232 -9.29 14.33 10.07
N GLN A 233 -10.28 15.20 10.02
CA GLN A 233 -10.10 16.63 10.23
C GLN A 233 -9.74 16.96 11.69
N GLY A 234 -10.30 16.22 12.66
CA GLY A 234 -9.99 16.38 14.07
C GLY A 234 -8.54 16.05 14.37
N LEU A 235 -8.07 14.90 13.85
CA LEU A 235 -6.68 14.49 13.94
C LEU A 235 -5.74 15.48 13.23
N THR A 236 -6.13 15.97 12.05
CA THR A 236 -5.36 16.98 11.32
C THR A 236 -5.20 18.26 12.12
N SER A 237 -6.28 18.77 12.73
CA SER A 237 -6.22 19.98 13.57
C SER A 237 -5.35 19.75 14.79
N TRP A 238 -5.50 18.64 15.46
CA TRP A 238 -4.69 18.29 16.63
C TRP A 238 -3.19 18.17 16.29
N LEU A 239 -2.81 17.57 15.16
CA LEU A 239 -1.42 17.49 14.70
C LEU A 239 -0.85 18.86 14.37
N LYS A 240 -1.63 19.76 13.76
CA LYS A 240 -1.25 21.13 13.48
C LYS A 240 -0.98 21.90 14.79
N ASP A 241 -1.86 21.77 15.79
CA ASP A 241 -1.69 22.42 17.08
C ASP A 241 -0.41 21.96 17.79
N ILE A 242 -0.08 20.67 17.68
CA ILE A 242 1.17 20.14 18.23
C ILE A 242 2.38 20.71 17.47
N SER A 243 2.37 20.68 16.14
CA SER A 243 3.49 21.17 15.33
C SER A 243 3.73 22.68 15.48
N HIS A 244 2.69 23.46 15.76
CA HIS A 244 2.83 24.89 16.09
C HIS A 244 3.51 25.12 17.44
N LYS A 245 3.31 24.24 18.41
CA LYS A 245 3.93 24.33 19.75
C LYS A 245 5.33 23.71 19.80
N GLU A 246 5.63 22.84 18.87
CA GLU A 246 6.86 22.06 18.84
C GLU A 246 7.55 22.21 17.48
N SER A 247 8.53 23.09 17.43
CA SER A 247 9.25 23.46 16.19
C SER A 247 10.07 22.30 15.58
N LYS A 248 10.28 21.23 16.34
CA LYS A 248 11.00 20.02 15.87
C LYS A 248 10.10 19.02 15.17
N ILE A 249 8.80 19.33 15.02
CA ILE A 249 7.85 18.52 14.24
C ILE A 249 7.57 19.23 12.91
N ALA A 250 7.99 18.60 11.81
CA ALA A 250 7.63 18.99 10.46
C ALA A 250 6.41 18.19 9.99
N LEU A 251 5.36 18.88 9.52
CA LEU A 251 4.08 18.28 9.17
C LEU A 251 3.75 18.52 7.69
N PHE A 252 3.72 17.44 6.88
CA PHE A 252 3.40 17.46 5.45
C PHE A 252 2.19 16.55 5.18
N ILE A 253 1.01 16.91 5.72
CA ILE A 253 -0.22 16.12 5.59
C ILE A 253 -1.29 16.85 4.80
N ASP A 254 -2.07 16.08 4.02
CA ASP A 254 -3.22 16.57 3.25
C ASP A 254 -4.36 15.54 3.32
N SER A 255 -5.56 15.97 2.98
CA SER A 255 -6.71 15.09 2.73
C SER A 255 -6.63 14.36 1.39
N LEU A 256 -5.75 14.80 0.49
CA LEU A 256 -5.40 14.14 -0.76
C LEU A 256 -4.06 13.40 -0.61
N PRO A 257 -3.86 12.30 -1.36
CA PRO A 257 -2.58 11.60 -1.36
C PRO A 257 -1.41 12.52 -1.70
N VAL A 258 -0.38 12.47 -0.89
CA VAL A 258 0.89 13.17 -1.15
C VAL A 258 1.62 12.45 -2.28
N PRO A 259 2.28 13.17 -3.21
CA PRO A 259 3.09 12.56 -4.25
C PRO A 259 4.15 11.61 -3.67
N HIS A 260 4.33 10.47 -4.30
CA HIS A 260 5.25 9.44 -3.80
C HIS A 260 6.69 9.94 -3.75
N GLU A 261 7.09 10.76 -4.71
CA GLU A 261 8.41 11.39 -4.78
C GLU A 261 8.72 12.26 -3.54
N ALA A 262 7.69 12.92 -3.00
CA ALA A 262 7.85 13.70 -1.76
C ALA A 262 8.09 12.80 -0.54
N ILE A 263 7.42 11.63 -0.49
CA ILE A 263 7.66 10.62 0.56
C ILE A 263 9.08 10.07 0.43
N GLU A 264 9.51 9.73 -0.80
CA GLU A 264 10.87 9.25 -1.07
C GLU A 264 11.95 10.24 -0.63
N GLN A 265 11.73 11.54 -0.87
CA GLN A 265 12.66 12.57 -0.43
C GLN A 265 12.80 12.59 1.10
N GLN A 266 11.70 12.44 1.85
CA GLN A 266 11.75 12.40 3.30
C GLN A 266 12.41 11.11 3.82
N ILE A 267 12.19 9.97 3.16
CA ILE A 267 12.88 8.71 3.48
C ILE A 267 14.40 8.86 3.33
N LYS A 268 14.87 9.57 2.30
CA LYS A 268 16.32 9.80 2.06
C LYS A 268 16.98 10.69 3.12
N GLN A 269 16.21 11.53 3.80
CA GLN A 269 16.70 12.48 4.81
C GLN A 269 16.60 11.95 6.24
N ALA A 270 15.79 10.91 6.45
CA ALA A 270 15.55 10.34 7.77
C ALA A 270 16.71 9.43 8.23
N ASP A 271 16.86 9.33 9.54
CA ASP A 271 17.76 8.39 10.21
C ASP A 271 17.02 7.15 10.68
N ILE A 272 15.71 7.28 11.00
CA ILE A 272 14.91 6.20 11.55
C ILE A 272 13.43 6.35 11.16
N GLY A 273 12.86 5.29 10.63
CA GLY A 273 11.44 5.19 10.32
C GLY A 273 10.61 4.71 11.52
N LEU A 274 9.33 5.08 11.56
CA LEU A 274 8.40 4.67 12.61
C LEU A 274 7.28 3.81 12.03
N VAL A 275 7.19 2.56 12.52
CA VAL A 275 6.14 1.59 12.19
C VAL A 275 5.40 1.21 13.46
N THR A 276 4.45 2.04 13.85
CA THR A 276 3.83 2.07 15.19
C THR A 276 2.37 1.59 15.21
N TYR A 277 1.99 0.73 14.27
CA TYR A 277 0.66 0.13 14.26
C TYR A 277 0.36 -0.63 15.55
N ASN A 278 -0.92 -0.60 15.99
CA ASN A 278 -1.35 -1.40 17.12
C ASN A 278 -1.48 -2.88 16.69
N PRO A 279 -0.73 -3.81 17.31
CA PRO A 279 -0.78 -5.22 16.95
C PRO A 279 -2.09 -5.93 17.38
N ALA A 280 -2.91 -5.32 18.23
CA ALA A 280 -4.19 -5.87 18.66
C ALA A 280 -5.28 -5.82 17.56
N ASP A 281 -5.06 -5.04 16.50
CA ASP A 281 -5.99 -4.92 15.39
C ASP A 281 -5.79 -6.06 14.37
N ASP A 282 -6.81 -6.30 13.51
CA ASP A 282 -6.79 -7.30 12.42
C ASP A 282 -5.63 -7.12 11.43
N SER A 283 -4.93 -6.01 11.53
CA SER A 283 -3.69 -5.74 10.80
C SER A 283 -2.52 -6.65 11.17
N ALA A 284 -2.58 -7.39 12.28
CA ALA A 284 -1.48 -8.21 12.79
C ALA A 284 -0.89 -9.19 11.75
N ASN A 285 -1.67 -9.57 10.74
CA ASN A 285 -1.26 -10.47 9.67
C ASN A 285 -0.92 -9.78 8.34
N ARG A 286 -1.01 -8.44 8.28
CA ARG A 286 -0.72 -7.66 7.06
C ARG A 286 0.59 -6.91 7.20
N MET A 287 1.54 -7.12 6.29
CA MET A 287 2.81 -6.39 6.34
C MET A 287 2.61 -4.92 5.94
N PRO A 288 2.92 -3.95 6.82
CA PRO A 288 2.86 -2.54 6.45
C PRO A 288 3.79 -2.23 5.28
N THR A 289 3.27 -1.61 4.21
CA THR A 289 4.04 -1.31 2.99
C THR A 289 5.26 -0.44 3.24
N LYS A 290 5.19 0.45 4.25
CA LYS A 290 6.32 1.29 4.67
C LYS A 290 7.55 0.48 5.13
N CYS A 291 7.37 -0.75 5.63
CA CYS A 291 8.50 -1.62 5.95
C CYS A 291 9.32 -1.96 4.70
N PHE A 292 8.64 -2.24 3.56
CA PHE A 292 9.32 -2.48 2.31
C PHE A 292 9.99 -1.21 1.76
N GLU A 293 9.34 -0.04 1.89
CA GLU A 293 9.90 1.24 1.46
C GLU A 293 11.14 1.61 2.25
N TYR A 294 11.08 1.50 3.58
CA TYR A 294 12.22 1.76 4.45
C TYR A 294 13.38 0.78 4.20
N ALA A 295 13.08 -0.51 4.14
CA ALA A 295 14.09 -1.52 3.85
C ALA A 295 14.76 -1.34 2.48
N SER A 296 13.97 -0.99 1.43
CA SER A 296 14.49 -0.71 0.10
C SER A 296 15.43 0.50 0.06
N ALA A 297 15.15 1.51 0.88
CA ALA A 297 15.97 2.70 1.04
C ALA A 297 17.13 2.53 2.04
N ARG A 298 17.29 1.34 2.65
CA ARG A 298 18.22 1.09 3.76
C ARG A 298 18.01 2.05 4.95
N LEU A 299 16.75 2.45 5.20
CA LEU A 299 16.37 3.24 6.38
C LEU A 299 16.01 2.28 7.51
N PRO A 300 16.75 2.26 8.64
CA PRO A 300 16.34 1.53 9.84
C PRO A 300 14.98 2.01 10.34
N TYR A 301 14.19 1.13 10.95
CA TYR A 301 12.88 1.52 11.47
C TYR A 301 12.50 0.79 12.75
N LEU A 302 11.90 1.53 13.68
CA LEU A 302 11.32 0.96 14.90
C LEU A 302 10.01 0.27 14.59
N ILE A 303 9.83 -0.92 15.14
CA ILE A 303 8.62 -1.72 14.97
C ILE A 303 8.29 -2.45 16.28
N GLN A 304 6.99 -2.61 16.59
CA GLN A 304 6.57 -3.32 17.80
C GLN A 304 7.10 -4.75 17.83
N ALA A 305 7.88 -5.07 18.85
CA ALA A 305 8.42 -6.40 19.09
C ALA A 305 7.32 -7.48 19.27
N ASN A 306 7.70 -8.74 19.11
CA ASN A 306 6.81 -9.90 19.27
C ASN A 306 5.61 -9.92 18.31
N THR A 307 5.75 -9.29 17.16
CA THR A 307 4.76 -9.31 16.07
C THR A 307 5.28 -10.08 14.86
N ASN A 308 4.37 -10.57 14.02
CA ASN A 308 4.73 -11.16 12.74
C ASN A 308 5.45 -10.15 11.83
N TRP A 309 5.11 -8.86 11.96
CA TRP A 309 5.75 -7.77 11.23
C TRP A 309 7.21 -7.59 11.63
N ALA A 310 7.51 -7.64 12.94
CA ALA A 310 8.88 -7.51 13.46
C ALA A 310 9.75 -8.65 12.93
N LYS A 311 9.28 -9.90 13.04
CA LYS A 311 9.97 -11.07 12.51
C LYS A 311 10.24 -10.91 11.01
N ARG A 312 9.22 -10.55 10.25
CA ARG A 312 9.37 -10.38 8.81
C ARG A 312 10.19 -9.14 8.45
N GLY A 313 10.07 -8.06 9.23
CA GLY A 313 10.89 -6.87 9.08
C GLY A 313 12.38 -7.15 9.19
N THR A 314 12.79 -8.04 10.12
CA THR A 314 14.19 -8.48 10.20
C THR A 314 14.60 -9.35 9.01
N GLU A 315 13.68 -10.13 8.44
CA GLU A 315 13.96 -10.96 7.25
C GLU A 315 14.16 -10.12 5.97
N ILE A 316 13.49 -8.99 5.84
CA ILE A 316 13.65 -8.04 4.71
C ILE A 316 14.70 -6.97 4.97
N GLY A 317 15.10 -6.76 6.22
CA GLY A 317 16.12 -5.80 6.65
C GLY A 317 15.59 -4.50 7.24
N GLY A 318 16.40 -3.87 8.06
CA GLY A 318 16.17 -2.54 8.63
C GLY A 318 15.28 -2.48 9.87
N ALA A 319 14.57 -3.55 10.23
CA ALA A 319 13.70 -3.54 11.40
C ALA A 319 14.51 -3.58 12.71
N ILE A 320 14.14 -2.72 13.65
CA ILE A 320 14.59 -2.70 15.04
C ILE A 320 13.36 -3.01 15.90
N PRO A 321 13.15 -4.28 16.28
CA PRO A 321 12.03 -4.68 17.12
C PRO A 321 12.20 -4.15 18.55
N VAL A 322 11.26 -3.32 19.01
CA VAL A 322 11.26 -2.73 20.36
C VAL A 322 9.88 -2.85 20.99
N ASN A 323 9.82 -2.85 22.31
CA ASN A 323 8.58 -2.56 23.01
C ASN A 323 8.34 -1.04 22.93
N LEU A 324 7.40 -0.62 22.09
CA LEU A 324 7.12 0.81 21.86
C LEU A 324 6.62 1.56 23.10
N ASP A 325 6.18 0.87 24.13
CA ASP A 325 5.79 1.48 25.41
C ASP A 325 6.95 1.61 26.40
N LEU A 326 8.02 0.83 26.23
CA LEU A 326 9.17 0.76 27.14
C LEU A 326 10.48 0.68 26.33
N ILE A 327 10.78 1.76 25.60
CA ILE A 327 11.93 1.80 24.69
C ILE A 327 13.23 2.00 25.48
N ASN A 328 14.21 1.14 25.26
CA ASN A 328 15.59 1.37 25.67
C ASN A 328 16.30 2.22 24.60
N VAL A 329 16.33 3.54 24.81
CA VAL A 329 16.89 4.50 23.85
C VAL A 329 18.37 4.22 23.57
N ALA A 330 19.15 3.88 24.60
CA ALA A 330 20.58 3.63 24.44
C ALA A 330 20.85 2.39 23.55
N GLU A 331 20.07 1.33 23.69
CA GLU A 331 20.17 0.12 22.86
C GLU A 331 19.82 0.41 21.40
N VAL A 332 18.76 1.22 21.15
CA VAL A 332 18.40 1.62 19.80
C VAL A 332 19.50 2.46 19.16
N ILE A 333 20.08 3.39 19.90
CA ILE A 333 21.18 4.23 19.38
C ILE A 333 22.41 3.38 19.05
N GLN A 334 22.75 2.40 19.89
CA GLN A 334 23.84 1.47 19.59
C GLN A 334 23.57 0.68 18.31
N THR A 335 22.33 0.20 18.14
CA THR A 335 21.90 -0.50 16.93
C THR A 335 22.00 0.40 15.67
N LEU A 336 21.67 1.69 15.78
CA LEU A 336 21.77 2.66 14.69
C LEU A 336 23.24 2.97 14.33
N ILE A 337 24.15 2.96 15.28
CA ILE A 337 25.58 3.10 15.01
C ILE A 337 26.09 1.91 14.16
N GLU A 338 25.55 0.73 14.39
CA GLU A 338 25.86 -0.52 13.70
C GLU A 338 24.84 -0.88 12.60
N GLN A 339 24.15 0.14 12.06
CA GLN A 339 22.96 -0.04 11.20
C GLN A 339 23.17 -0.93 9.96
N ASP A 340 24.38 -1.02 9.44
CA ASP A 340 24.67 -1.86 8.27
C ASP A 340 24.36 -3.33 8.55
N SER A 341 24.55 -3.79 9.78
CA SER A 341 24.23 -5.15 10.22
C SER A 341 22.76 -5.51 10.07
N LEU A 342 21.85 -4.50 10.14
CA LEU A 342 20.40 -4.68 9.96
C LEU A 342 20.01 -5.09 8.54
N PHE A 343 20.89 -4.88 7.57
CA PHE A 343 20.67 -5.16 6.15
C PHE A 343 21.54 -6.29 5.61
N GLU A 344 22.35 -6.89 6.48
CA GLU A 344 23.12 -8.08 6.17
C GLU A 344 22.26 -9.33 6.36
N ASN A 345 22.55 -10.38 5.61
CA ASN A 345 21.88 -11.69 5.73
C ASN A 345 20.35 -11.66 5.62
N THR A 346 19.80 -10.72 4.86
CA THR A 346 18.37 -10.66 4.58
C THR A 346 17.90 -11.89 3.78
N LYS A 347 16.75 -12.45 4.15
CA LYS A 347 16.16 -13.63 3.50
C LYS A 347 15.28 -13.28 2.30
N GLU A 348 14.72 -12.09 2.30
CA GLU A 348 13.82 -11.61 1.26
C GLU A 348 14.23 -10.22 0.75
N SER A 349 14.05 -9.98 -0.54
CA SER A 349 14.19 -8.62 -1.09
C SER A 349 12.94 -7.78 -0.77
N PRO A 350 13.10 -6.52 -0.31
CA PRO A 350 11.99 -5.59 -0.15
C PRO A 350 11.47 -5.02 -1.47
N ASN A 351 12.12 -5.31 -2.60
CA ASN A 351 11.90 -4.65 -3.88
C ASN A 351 10.95 -5.41 -4.79
N TRP A 352 10.18 -4.68 -5.58
CA TRP A 352 9.17 -5.19 -6.50
C TRP A 352 9.71 -6.14 -7.57
N HIS A 353 10.98 -6.06 -7.97
CA HIS A 353 11.52 -6.93 -9.01
C HIS A 353 11.32 -8.43 -8.73
N THR A 354 11.33 -8.86 -7.47
CA THR A 354 11.03 -10.26 -7.11
C THR A 354 9.56 -10.63 -7.31
N GLU A 355 8.67 -9.66 -7.17
CA GLU A 355 7.24 -9.84 -7.47
C GLU A 355 6.98 -9.69 -8.98
N GLU A 356 7.76 -8.87 -9.68
CA GLU A 356 7.72 -8.76 -11.14
C GLU A 356 8.01 -10.10 -11.81
N ASP A 357 9.02 -10.81 -11.36
CA ASP A 357 9.32 -12.15 -11.87
C ASP A 357 8.13 -13.10 -11.70
N LYS A 358 7.51 -13.13 -10.52
CA LYS A 358 6.30 -13.93 -10.27
C LYS A 358 5.14 -13.52 -11.19
N LEU A 359 4.94 -12.20 -11.36
CA LEU A 359 3.91 -11.64 -12.23
C LEU A 359 4.09 -12.10 -13.68
N LEU A 360 5.31 -12.04 -14.20
CA LEU A 360 5.63 -12.40 -15.58
C LEU A 360 5.55 -13.92 -15.85
N TYR A 361 5.56 -14.76 -14.80
CA TYR A 361 5.29 -16.19 -14.85
C TYR A 361 3.80 -16.54 -14.72
N SER A 362 2.90 -15.56 -14.56
CA SER A 362 1.46 -15.79 -14.58
C SER A 362 1.05 -16.48 -15.88
N LYS A 363 0.19 -17.49 -15.78
CA LYS A 363 -0.29 -18.26 -16.95
C LYS A 363 -1.10 -17.44 -17.94
N LEU A 364 -1.64 -16.30 -17.50
CA LEU A 364 -2.46 -15.42 -18.32
C LEU A 364 -1.65 -14.32 -19.04
N LEU A 365 -0.39 -14.10 -18.68
CA LEU A 365 0.53 -13.14 -19.28
C LEU A 365 1.52 -13.82 -20.24
#